data_1778ba0938b739bdecba7c7ef4f90bd9
#
_entry.id   1778ba0938b739bdecba7c7ef4f90bd9
#
_cell.length_a   1.000
_cell.length_b   1.000
_cell.length_c   1.000
_cell.angle_alpha   90.00
_cell.angle_beta   90.00
_cell.angle_gamma   90.00
#
_symmetry.space_group_name_H-M   'P 1'
#
loop_
_entity.id
_entity.type
_entity.pdbx_description
1 polymer ?
#
loop_
_entity_poly.entity_id
_entity_poly.type
_entity_poly.pdbx_seq_one_letter_code
_entity_poly.pdbx_strand_id
1 'polypeptide(L)'
;MTRYVFVTGGVVSSLGKGLSSASLAALLQLRGFKVRVRKLDPYLNVDPGTMNPFQHGEVFVTDDGAETDLDLGHYERFTGISATKSDNITTGAIYSDIIKKERKGDYLGGTVQVVPHVTDRIKKFISYDIKNEDFVICEIGGTVGDIESLPFLEAIRQFSNDIGKMNSLFIHLTLVPYMKASGELKTKPTQHSVKELRSLGIQPDIIICRSEKKIPIPERKKISLFCNVKIENVIETVDVKTIYEAPISFNKEKLDDRVLSHFNIKSTKSPNLTKWKNVTSKVLSSKKEVNIGIIGKYVTLKDAYKSLDEALIHGGISNNLKVNLTRIDSENLKIQNLKSLLKDVSGVLIPGGFGKRGSEGKIAAIKYARLNNIPFFGICFGMQMAVIEAARNLLNIKDASTTEFGNNCTPVVGLLEEWQKGKKIFKGSEKNLGGTMRLGLYEAILKNNSLISKIYSMKKIRERHRHRYEVNIKYKEEFEKKGFIFSALSPDGMLPEIIELQNHPWFIGVQFHPEFRSRPFTPHPLFSSFIKAAEINKGKH
;
A
#
# COMPACT_ATOMS: atom_id res chain seq x y z
N MET A 1 13.98 25.05 11.68
CA MET A 1 14.01 23.92 12.64
C MET A 1 12.85 23.00 12.31
N THR A 2 13.09 21.71 12.16
CA THR A 2 12.06 20.70 11.84
C THR A 2 11.14 20.49 13.03
N ARG A 3 9.84 20.35 12.78
CA ARG A 3 8.80 20.10 13.77
C ARG A 3 8.31 18.66 13.66
N TYR A 4 8.07 18.03 14.79
CA TYR A 4 7.69 16.62 14.83
C TYR A 4 6.23 16.48 15.32
N VAL A 5 5.45 15.72 14.56
CA VAL A 5 4.06 15.40 14.89
C VAL A 5 3.97 13.90 15.13
N PHE A 6 3.62 13.50 16.33
CA PHE A 6 3.46 12.10 16.71
C PHE A 6 1.97 11.74 16.68
N VAL A 7 1.62 10.73 15.86
CA VAL A 7 0.25 10.26 15.69
C VAL A 7 0.12 8.91 16.37
N THR A 8 -0.63 8.87 17.46
CA THR A 8 -0.93 7.67 18.25
C THR A 8 -2.41 7.31 18.10
N GLY A 9 -2.80 6.11 18.49
CA GLY A 9 -4.20 5.71 18.47
C GLY A 9 -4.53 4.77 19.61
N GLY A 10 -5.79 4.76 20.00
CA GLY A 10 -6.29 3.90 21.06
C GLY A 10 -7.69 3.37 20.77
N VAL A 11 -8.22 2.56 21.70
CA VAL A 11 -9.51 1.90 21.66
C VAL A 11 -9.52 0.66 20.75
N VAL A 12 -9.22 0.79 19.44
CA VAL A 12 -9.23 -0.32 18.47
C VAL A 12 -8.17 -0.11 17.40
N SER A 13 -7.76 -1.21 16.76
CA SER A 13 -6.95 -1.19 15.54
C SER A 13 -7.75 -0.65 14.34
N SER A 14 -7.10 -0.38 13.22
CA SER A 14 -7.73 0.12 11.97
C SER A 14 -8.56 1.40 12.16
N LEU A 15 -8.19 2.23 13.13
CA LEU A 15 -8.88 3.49 13.44
C LEU A 15 -8.69 4.56 12.37
N GLY A 16 -7.70 4.38 11.48
CA GLY A 16 -7.39 5.29 10.39
C GLY A 16 -6.22 6.23 10.67
N LYS A 17 -5.26 5.83 11.52
CA LYS A 17 -4.03 6.59 11.76
C LYS A 17 -3.29 6.92 10.46
N GLY A 18 -3.05 5.91 9.60
CA GLY A 18 -2.36 6.08 8.33
C GLY A 18 -3.03 7.09 7.42
N LEU A 19 -4.35 7.00 7.28
CA LEU A 19 -5.13 7.94 6.47
C LEU A 19 -5.10 9.36 7.06
N SER A 20 -5.16 9.49 8.40
CA SER A 20 -5.09 10.79 9.09
C SER A 20 -3.71 11.43 8.93
N SER A 21 -2.64 10.64 9.09
CA SER A 21 -1.24 11.08 8.89
C SER A 21 -1.01 11.53 7.44
N ALA A 22 -1.45 10.74 6.46
CA ALA A 22 -1.36 11.06 5.04
C ALA A 22 -2.16 12.33 4.68
N SER A 23 -3.36 12.48 5.23
CA SER A 23 -4.22 13.65 4.99
C SER A 23 -3.63 14.92 5.58
N LEU A 24 -3.11 14.86 6.81
CA LEU A 24 -2.41 15.99 7.43
C LEU A 24 -1.17 16.38 6.63
N ALA A 25 -0.37 15.39 6.21
CA ALA A 25 0.80 15.64 5.37
C ALA A 25 0.43 16.36 4.07
N ALA A 26 -0.62 15.89 3.37
CA ALA A 26 -1.12 16.53 2.16
C ALA A 26 -1.60 17.98 2.41
N LEU A 27 -2.31 18.23 3.51
CA LEU A 27 -2.77 19.59 3.87
C LEU A 27 -1.60 20.54 4.15
N LEU A 28 -0.58 20.09 4.90
CA LEU A 28 0.62 20.89 5.16
C LEU A 28 1.41 21.17 3.87
N GLN A 29 1.51 20.20 2.96
CA GLN A 29 2.12 20.40 1.64
C GLN A 29 1.36 21.45 0.80
N LEU A 30 0.02 21.41 0.82
CA LEU A 30 -0.80 22.43 0.12
C LEU A 30 -0.60 23.84 0.69
N ARG A 31 -0.18 23.96 1.94
CA ARG A 31 0.25 25.22 2.55
C ARG A 31 1.69 25.62 2.20
N GLY A 32 2.44 24.77 1.50
CA GLY A 32 3.80 25.02 1.03
C GLY A 32 4.91 24.46 1.92
N PHE A 33 4.58 23.66 2.93
CA PHE A 33 5.58 23.03 3.80
C PHE A 33 6.13 21.73 3.20
N LYS A 34 7.39 21.44 3.46
CA LYS A 34 8.04 20.16 3.15
C LYS A 34 7.73 19.17 4.28
N VAL A 35 7.10 18.06 3.93
CA VAL A 35 6.61 17.08 4.91
C VAL A 35 7.18 15.71 4.60
N ARG A 36 7.61 14.99 5.63
CA ARG A 36 7.97 13.58 5.60
C ARG A 36 7.07 12.81 6.55
N VAL A 37 6.65 11.60 6.14
CA VAL A 37 5.84 10.72 6.99
C VAL A 37 6.63 9.46 7.29
N ARG A 38 6.60 9.01 8.55
CA ARG A 38 7.28 7.80 9.02
C ARG A 38 6.33 6.89 9.75
N LYS A 39 6.54 5.60 9.58
CA LYS A 39 5.80 4.53 10.24
C LYS A 39 6.70 3.78 11.22
N LEU A 40 6.22 3.63 12.46
CA LEU A 40 6.87 2.87 13.51
C LEU A 40 5.94 1.72 13.91
N ASP A 41 6.31 0.49 13.58
CA ASP A 41 5.46 -0.69 13.75
C ASP A 41 5.89 -1.55 14.94
N PRO A 42 4.99 -1.85 15.90
CA PRO A 42 5.36 -2.50 17.15
C PRO A 42 5.50 -4.03 17.06
N TYR A 43 5.29 -4.65 15.91
CA TYR A 43 5.42 -6.10 15.78
C TYR A 43 6.89 -6.57 15.71
N LEU A 44 7.11 -7.85 16.13
CA LEU A 44 8.44 -8.46 16.21
C LEU A 44 8.99 -8.99 14.87
N ASN A 45 8.22 -8.94 13.81
CA ASN A 45 8.74 -9.27 12.47
C ASN A 45 9.80 -8.23 12.08
N VAL A 46 10.90 -8.69 11.47
CA VAL A 46 11.96 -7.78 11.00
C VAL A 46 11.43 -6.86 9.89
N ASP A 47 10.60 -7.41 9.02
CA ASP A 47 9.81 -6.73 8.01
C ASP A 47 8.50 -7.50 7.77
N PRO A 48 7.50 -6.93 7.08
CA PRO A 48 6.24 -7.61 6.80
C PRO A 48 6.29 -8.62 5.64
N GLY A 49 7.45 -8.85 5.01
CA GLY A 49 7.57 -9.64 3.78
C GLY A 49 7.09 -11.09 3.90
N THR A 50 7.17 -11.68 5.09
CA THR A 50 6.70 -13.05 5.38
C THR A 50 5.35 -13.10 6.08
N MET A 51 4.73 -11.94 6.35
CA MET A 51 3.46 -11.88 7.06
C MET A 51 2.30 -12.34 6.18
N ASN A 52 1.31 -12.94 6.83
CA ASN A 52 0.10 -13.38 6.14
C ASN A 52 -0.79 -12.17 5.79
N PRO A 53 -1.13 -11.96 4.49
CA PRO A 53 -2.01 -10.86 4.09
C PRO A 53 -3.39 -10.86 4.75
N PHE A 54 -3.89 -12.01 5.23
CA PHE A 54 -5.14 -12.08 6.01
C PHE A 54 -5.05 -11.42 7.39
N GLN A 55 -3.85 -11.27 7.94
CA GLN A 55 -3.66 -10.67 9.27
C GLN A 55 -3.22 -9.20 9.18
N HIS A 56 -2.39 -8.85 8.21
CA HIS A 56 -1.73 -7.54 8.13
C HIS A 56 -2.09 -6.71 6.90
N GLY A 57 -2.87 -7.27 5.95
CA GLY A 57 -3.10 -6.62 4.67
C GLY A 57 -1.96 -6.82 3.68
N GLU A 58 -1.89 -5.96 2.66
CA GLU A 58 -0.85 -6.06 1.65
C GLU A 58 0.53 -5.67 2.19
N VAL A 59 1.57 -6.25 1.61
CA VAL A 59 2.96 -5.80 1.79
C VAL A 59 3.27 -4.77 0.71
N PHE A 60 3.48 -3.53 1.11
CA PHE A 60 3.84 -2.45 0.22
C PHE A 60 5.35 -2.44 -0.03
N VAL A 61 5.79 -2.16 -1.26
CA VAL A 61 7.21 -2.15 -1.61
C VAL A 61 7.63 -0.75 -2.07
N THR A 62 8.73 -0.25 -1.48
CA THR A 62 9.31 1.04 -1.82
C THR A 62 10.23 0.96 -3.04
N ASP A 63 10.63 2.12 -3.60
CA ASP A 63 11.56 2.18 -4.75
C ASP A 63 12.92 1.54 -4.42
N ASP A 64 13.41 1.69 -3.21
CA ASP A 64 14.69 1.13 -2.73
C ASP A 64 14.57 -0.31 -2.20
N GLY A 65 13.41 -0.95 -2.37
CA GLY A 65 13.18 -2.37 -2.10
C GLY A 65 12.97 -2.69 -0.61
N ALA A 66 12.37 -1.82 0.17
CA ALA A 66 11.84 -2.18 1.47
C ALA A 66 10.46 -2.82 1.31
N GLU A 67 10.23 -3.93 2.01
CA GLU A 67 8.91 -4.46 2.29
C GLU A 67 8.37 -3.77 3.53
N THR A 68 7.20 -3.15 3.42
CA THR A 68 6.65 -2.26 4.45
C THR A 68 5.16 -2.47 4.66
N ASP A 69 4.64 -1.87 5.73
CA ASP A 69 3.20 -1.81 5.98
C ASP A 69 2.45 -1.04 4.88
N LEU A 70 1.19 -1.40 4.66
CA LEU A 70 0.30 -0.80 3.64
C LEU A 70 0.09 0.72 3.80
N ASP A 71 0.30 1.25 5.01
CA ASP A 71 0.13 2.68 5.29
C ASP A 71 1.11 3.55 4.49
N LEU A 72 2.31 3.03 4.15
CA LEU A 72 3.24 3.75 3.28
C LEU A 72 2.64 4.02 1.89
N GLY A 73 1.80 3.11 1.40
CA GLY A 73 1.02 3.33 0.19
C GLY A 73 0.05 4.51 0.33
N HIS A 74 -0.59 4.69 1.48
CA HIS A 74 -1.41 5.89 1.74
C HIS A 74 -0.56 7.15 1.74
N TYR A 75 0.61 7.12 2.39
CA TYR A 75 1.51 8.28 2.42
C TYR A 75 1.91 8.71 1.00
N GLU A 76 2.35 7.77 0.16
CA GLU A 76 2.73 8.07 -1.22
C GLU A 76 1.56 8.57 -2.07
N ARG A 77 0.38 7.96 -1.96
CA ARG A 77 -0.81 8.36 -2.72
C ARG A 77 -1.26 9.78 -2.39
N PHE A 78 -1.13 10.20 -1.12
CA PHE A 78 -1.61 11.50 -0.66
C PHE A 78 -0.57 12.61 -0.81
N THR A 79 0.69 12.32 -0.56
CA THR A 79 1.77 13.32 -0.61
C THR A 79 2.41 13.45 -2.00
N GLY A 80 2.32 12.42 -2.83
CA GLY A 80 3.05 12.34 -4.08
C GLY A 80 4.55 12.04 -3.91
N ILE A 81 5.04 11.87 -2.69
CA ILE A 81 6.46 11.57 -2.38
C ILE A 81 6.64 10.07 -2.24
N SER A 82 7.67 9.51 -2.89
CA SER A 82 8.02 8.10 -2.74
C SER A 82 8.66 7.85 -1.37
N ALA A 83 8.17 6.85 -0.66
CA ALA A 83 8.74 6.38 0.59
C ALA A 83 10.03 5.58 0.35
N THR A 84 10.86 5.49 1.38
CA THR A 84 12.13 4.79 1.38
C THR A 84 12.24 3.88 2.61
N LYS A 85 13.31 3.05 2.67
CA LYS A 85 13.64 2.23 3.86
C LYS A 85 13.72 3.03 5.15
N SER A 86 14.08 4.31 5.05
CA SER A 86 14.17 5.20 6.22
C SER A 86 12.82 5.72 6.70
N ASP A 87 11.71 5.35 6.06
CA ASP A 87 10.38 5.80 6.44
C ASP A 87 9.54 4.75 7.19
N ASN A 88 10.07 3.52 7.34
CA ASN A 88 9.45 2.47 8.14
C ASN A 88 10.48 1.74 9.01
N ILE A 89 10.11 1.44 10.25
CA ILE A 89 10.89 0.61 11.16
C ILE A 89 9.96 -0.27 12.00
N THR A 90 10.39 -1.52 12.24
CA THR A 90 9.66 -2.47 13.09
C THR A 90 10.40 -2.69 14.41
N THR A 91 9.70 -3.15 15.43
CA THR A 91 10.34 -3.62 16.67
C THR A 91 11.38 -4.70 16.38
N GLY A 92 11.04 -5.67 15.50
CA GLY A 92 11.97 -6.74 15.13
C GLY A 92 13.27 -6.25 14.51
N ALA A 93 13.19 -5.26 13.61
CA ALA A 93 14.39 -4.64 13.03
C ALA A 93 15.25 -3.93 14.09
N ILE A 94 14.62 -3.22 15.03
CA ILE A 94 15.31 -2.53 16.14
C ILE A 94 16.05 -3.53 17.03
N TYR A 95 15.35 -4.56 17.51
CA TYR A 95 15.95 -5.56 18.40
C TYR A 95 17.05 -6.37 17.69
N SER A 96 16.83 -6.73 16.42
CA SER A 96 17.85 -7.42 15.60
C SER A 96 19.15 -6.58 15.47
N ASP A 97 19.03 -5.27 15.26
CA ASP A 97 20.19 -4.35 15.20
C ASP A 97 20.92 -4.27 16.54
N ILE A 98 20.18 -4.15 17.64
CA ILE A 98 20.74 -4.06 19.01
C ILE A 98 21.45 -5.37 19.38
N ILE A 99 20.81 -6.53 19.14
CA ILE A 99 21.41 -7.84 19.44
C ILE A 99 22.67 -8.08 18.62
N LYS A 100 22.68 -7.70 17.33
CA LYS A 100 23.88 -7.78 16.48
C LYS A 100 25.02 -6.94 17.02
N LYS A 101 24.75 -5.74 17.52
CA LYS A 101 25.75 -4.85 18.13
C LYS A 101 26.26 -5.39 19.45
N GLU A 102 25.37 -5.93 20.28
CA GLU A 102 25.75 -6.59 21.55
C GLU A 102 26.73 -7.74 21.27
N ARG A 103 26.37 -8.65 20.34
CA ARG A 103 27.25 -9.77 19.94
C ARG A 103 28.60 -9.33 19.36
N LYS A 104 28.69 -8.16 18.76
CA LYS A 104 29.96 -7.58 18.28
C LYS A 104 30.78 -6.89 19.37
N GLY A 105 30.23 -6.70 20.56
CA GLY A 105 30.89 -6.00 21.65
C GLY A 105 30.79 -4.47 21.58
N ASP A 106 29.91 -3.91 20.74
CA ASP A 106 29.78 -2.45 20.55
C ASP A 106 29.36 -1.72 21.84
N TYR A 107 28.82 -2.44 22.83
CA TYR A 107 28.42 -1.89 24.13
C TYR A 107 29.47 -2.10 25.23
N LEU A 108 30.68 -2.56 24.91
CA LEU A 108 31.84 -2.67 25.81
C LEU A 108 31.53 -3.41 27.13
N GLY A 109 30.68 -4.43 27.12
CA GLY A 109 30.28 -5.21 28.29
C GLY A 109 29.20 -4.57 29.16
N GLY A 110 28.63 -3.43 28.74
CA GLY A 110 27.52 -2.78 29.43
C GLY A 110 26.24 -3.61 29.33
N THR A 111 25.37 -3.52 30.37
CA THR A 111 24.05 -4.15 30.36
C THR A 111 23.14 -3.43 29.34
N VAL A 112 22.69 -4.15 28.33
CA VAL A 112 21.77 -3.64 27.29
C VAL A 112 20.33 -3.76 27.74
N GLN A 113 19.58 -2.65 27.79
CA GLN A 113 18.21 -2.57 28.30
C GLN A 113 17.30 -1.86 27.30
N VAL A 114 15.98 -1.97 27.47
CA VAL A 114 15.00 -1.27 26.64
C VAL A 114 15.23 0.25 26.72
N VAL A 115 15.38 0.77 27.96
CA VAL A 115 15.80 2.15 28.21
C VAL A 115 17.24 2.10 28.71
N PRO A 116 18.23 2.75 28.07
CA PRO A 116 18.06 3.68 26.94
C PRO A 116 18.23 3.06 25.54
N HIS A 117 18.74 1.84 25.40
CA HIS A 117 19.27 1.33 24.13
C HIS A 117 18.23 1.21 23.01
N VAL A 118 17.04 0.63 23.33
CA VAL A 118 15.96 0.53 22.35
C VAL A 118 15.35 1.91 22.08
N THR A 119 15.10 2.70 23.14
CA THR A 119 14.53 4.05 22.98
C THR A 119 15.47 4.98 22.20
N ASP A 120 16.78 4.92 22.42
CA ASP A 120 17.76 5.71 21.65
C ASP A 120 17.82 5.27 20.19
N ARG A 121 17.70 3.97 19.92
CA ARG A 121 17.64 3.47 18.54
C ARG A 121 16.39 3.97 17.80
N ILE A 122 15.25 4.05 18.49
CA ILE A 122 14.01 4.63 17.97
C ILE A 122 14.16 6.13 17.73
N LYS A 123 14.69 6.88 18.71
CA LYS A 123 14.94 8.35 18.59
C LYS A 123 15.87 8.64 17.42
N LYS A 124 16.92 7.83 17.25
CA LYS A 124 17.84 7.94 16.11
C LYS A 124 17.10 7.72 14.77
N PHE A 125 16.18 6.76 14.69
CA PHE A 125 15.37 6.56 13.49
C PHE A 125 14.48 7.76 13.20
N ILE A 126 13.80 8.32 14.22
CA ILE A 126 12.89 9.46 14.07
C ILE A 126 13.62 10.67 13.46
N SER A 127 14.87 10.92 13.83
CA SER A 127 15.68 12.04 13.34
C SER A 127 16.59 11.70 12.14
N TYR A 128 16.66 10.42 11.73
CA TYR A 128 17.58 9.99 10.68
C TYR A 128 17.21 10.58 9.33
N ASP A 129 18.21 11.05 8.57
CA ASP A 129 18.09 11.55 7.19
C ASP A 129 17.02 12.66 7.01
N ILE A 130 16.84 13.49 8.05
CA ILE A 130 16.01 14.69 7.98
C ILE A 130 16.92 15.86 7.58
N LYS A 131 16.67 16.45 6.40
CA LYS A 131 17.56 17.49 5.81
C LYS A 131 16.91 18.86 5.78
N ASN A 132 15.76 18.97 5.11
CA ASN A 132 15.11 20.25 4.83
C ASN A 132 13.58 20.16 5.03
N GLU A 133 13.10 19.17 5.75
CA GLU A 133 11.70 19.00 6.06
C GLU A 133 11.28 20.00 7.14
N ASP A 134 10.16 20.69 6.90
CA ASP A 134 9.52 21.57 7.87
C ASP A 134 8.80 20.76 8.94
N PHE A 135 8.19 19.62 8.52
CA PHE A 135 7.47 18.70 9.38
C PHE A 135 7.86 17.25 9.13
N VAL A 136 8.00 16.50 10.22
CA VAL A 136 8.08 15.04 10.23
C VAL A 136 6.89 14.49 10.99
N ILE A 137 6.03 13.74 10.32
CA ILE A 137 4.87 13.08 10.94
C ILE A 137 5.27 11.63 11.21
N CYS A 138 5.28 11.24 12.47
CA CYS A 138 5.59 9.88 12.91
C CYS A 138 4.31 9.18 13.36
N GLU A 139 3.85 8.21 12.59
CA GLU A 139 2.74 7.36 12.97
C GLU A 139 3.22 6.20 13.82
N ILE A 140 2.67 6.06 15.01
CA ILE A 140 2.94 4.94 15.92
C ILE A 140 1.91 3.85 15.68
N GLY A 141 2.38 2.70 15.24
CA GLY A 141 1.56 1.50 15.05
C GLY A 141 1.03 0.94 16.37
N GLY A 142 0.09 0.01 16.29
CA GLY A 142 -0.57 -0.59 17.44
C GLY A 142 -1.57 0.34 18.13
N THR A 143 -1.98 -0.04 19.33
CA THR A 143 -2.96 0.65 20.17
C THR A 143 -2.29 1.07 21.48
N VAL A 144 -2.57 2.28 21.95
CA VAL A 144 -2.10 2.74 23.26
C VAL A 144 -2.71 1.84 24.35
N GLY A 145 -1.86 1.26 25.18
CA GLY A 145 -2.20 0.23 26.15
C GLY A 145 -1.68 -1.16 25.78
N ASP A 146 -1.33 -1.40 24.51
CA ASP A 146 -0.69 -2.65 24.09
C ASP A 146 0.79 -2.67 24.53
N ILE A 147 1.25 -3.82 25.05
CA ILE A 147 2.63 -4.01 25.55
C ILE A 147 3.66 -3.70 24.47
N GLU A 148 3.38 -4.12 23.24
CA GLU A 148 4.29 -3.96 22.09
C GLU A 148 4.58 -2.49 21.75
N SER A 149 3.65 -1.59 22.03
CA SER A 149 3.77 -0.16 21.71
C SER A 149 4.60 0.62 22.74
N LEU A 150 4.81 0.08 23.95
CA LEU A 150 5.45 0.81 25.06
C LEU A 150 6.84 1.37 24.75
N PRO A 151 7.78 0.65 24.10
CA PRO A 151 9.08 1.21 23.76
C PRO A 151 9.01 2.42 22.82
N PHE A 152 8.05 2.41 21.87
CA PHE A 152 7.85 3.53 20.96
C PHE A 152 7.26 4.74 21.69
N LEU A 153 6.25 4.52 22.55
CA LEU A 153 5.61 5.59 23.32
C LEU A 153 6.63 6.23 24.28
N GLU A 154 7.45 5.43 24.96
CA GLU A 154 8.53 5.94 25.79
C GLU A 154 9.58 6.73 24.97
N ALA A 155 9.96 6.22 23.80
CA ALA A 155 10.92 6.89 22.94
C ALA A 155 10.43 8.26 22.44
N ILE A 156 9.15 8.37 21.99
CA ILE A 156 8.61 9.66 21.53
C ILE A 156 8.40 10.64 22.68
N ARG A 157 8.09 10.15 23.90
CA ARG A 157 8.05 10.98 25.11
C ARG A 157 9.42 11.57 25.42
N GLN A 158 10.47 10.74 25.42
CA GLN A 158 11.86 11.19 25.61
C GLN A 158 12.28 12.16 24.50
N PHE A 159 12.02 11.80 23.24
CA PHE A 159 12.38 12.63 22.08
C PHE A 159 11.75 14.03 22.16
N SER A 160 10.47 14.10 22.55
CA SER A 160 9.79 15.39 22.76
C SER A 160 10.48 16.25 23.83
N ASN A 161 10.98 15.65 24.91
CA ASN A 161 11.74 16.36 25.92
C ASN A 161 13.12 16.82 25.39
N ASP A 162 13.81 15.96 24.62
CA ASP A 162 15.14 16.25 24.06
C ASP A 162 15.10 17.44 23.08
N ILE A 163 14.09 17.52 22.21
CA ILE A 163 13.95 18.61 21.23
C ILE A 163 13.19 19.84 21.75
N GLY A 164 12.59 19.71 22.93
CA GLY A 164 11.70 20.70 23.53
C GLY A 164 10.26 20.63 23.03
N LYS A 165 9.34 20.77 23.97
CA LYS A 165 7.86 20.63 23.73
C LYS A 165 7.30 21.52 22.63
N MET A 166 7.93 22.68 22.39
CA MET A 166 7.53 23.61 21.33
C MET A 166 7.86 23.10 19.91
N ASN A 167 8.64 22.03 19.78
CA ASN A 167 9.05 21.43 18.50
C ASN A 167 8.37 20.08 18.26
N SER A 168 7.48 19.65 19.16
CA SER A 168 6.71 18.41 19.07
C SER A 168 5.24 18.64 19.31
N LEU A 169 4.40 17.83 18.69
CA LEU A 169 2.95 17.83 18.84
C LEU A 169 2.44 16.39 18.87
N PHE A 170 1.54 16.10 19.81
CA PHE A 170 0.92 14.79 19.95
C PHE A 170 -0.53 14.80 19.49
N ILE A 171 -0.85 14.04 18.44
CA ILE A 171 -2.20 13.78 17.96
C ILE A 171 -2.60 12.38 18.41
N HIS A 172 -3.76 12.26 19.05
CA HIS A 172 -4.29 10.98 19.47
C HIS A 172 -5.62 10.67 18.80
N LEU A 173 -5.67 9.57 18.04
CA LEU A 173 -6.89 9.09 17.42
C LEU A 173 -7.67 8.21 18.38
N THR A 174 -8.97 8.40 18.45
CA THR A 174 -9.88 7.63 19.30
C THR A 174 -11.19 7.32 18.59
N LEU A 175 -11.97 6.41 19.16
CA LEU A 175 -13.31 6.06 18.70
C LEU A 175 -14.36 6.64 19.64
N VAL A 176 -15.37 7.29 19.07
CA VAL A 176 -16.61 7.69 19.75
C VAL A 176 -17.75 6.86 19.15
N PRO A 177 -17.99 5.64 19.66
CA PRO A 177 -18.97 4.74 19.09
C PRO A 177 -20.39 5.22 19.28
N TYR A 178 -21.22 5.00 18.26
CA TYR A 178 -22.67 5.19 18.35
C TYR A 178 -23.33 3.88 18.80
N MET A 179 -23.97 3.93 19.95
CA MET A 179 -24.70 2.79 20.50
C MET A 179 -26.13 2.75 19.95
N LYS A 180 -26.37 1.90 18.97
CA LYS A 180 -27.69 1.80 18.30
C LYS A 180 -28.84 1.55 19.27
N ALA A 181 -28.61 0.70 20.29
CA ALA A 181 -29.62 0.35 21.29
C ALA A 181 -30.08 1.53 22.16
N SER A 182 -29.17 2.43 22.53
CA SER A 182 -29.48 3.62 23.35
C SER A 182 -29.63 4.91 22.54
N GLY A 183 -29.34 4.88 21.25
CA GLY A 183 -29.45 6.03 20.37
C GLY A 183 -28.43 7.16 20.65
N GLU A 184 -27.31 6.86 21.32
CA GLU A 184 -26.36 7.88 21.79
C GLU A 184 -24.91 7.58 21.45
N LEU A 185 -24.07 8.63 21.40
CA LEU A 185 -22.63 8.54 21.30
C LEU A 185 -21.99 8.34 22.67
N LYS A 186 -20.99 7.44 22.76
CA LYS A 186 -20.27 7.14 24.00
C LYS A 186 -18.86 7.72 23.98
N THR A 187 -18.60 8.71 24.85
CA THR A 187 -17.28 9.35 24.98
C THR A 187 -16.32 8.62 25.93
N LYS A 188 -16.79 7.63 26.68
CA LYS A 188 -15.98 6.87 27.65
C LYS A 188 -14.76 6.18 27.02
N PRO A 189 -14.86 5.49 25.87
CA PRO A 189 -13.68 4.86 25.23
C PRO A 189 -12.56 5.87 24.95
N THR A 190 -12.91 7.05 24.43
CA THR A 190 -11.97 8.16 24.23
C THR A 190 -11.31 8.61 25.54
N GLN A 191 -12.09 8.81 26.59
CA GLN A 191 -11.58 9.22 27.91
C GLN A 191 -10.59 8.20 28.49
N HIS A 192 -10.90 6.89 28.37
CA HIS A 192 -10.02 5.82 28.85
C HIS A 192 -8.73 5.74 28.04
N SER A 193 -8.82 5.83 26.71
CA SER A 193 -7.65 5.81 25.84
C SER A 193 -6.68 6.97 26.12
N VAL A 194 -7.21 8.18 26.29
CA VAL A 194 -6.40 9.37 26.66
C VAL A 194 -5.83 9.22 28.07
N LYS A 195 -6.60 8.66 29.03
CA LYS A 195 -6.07 8.38 30.38
C LYS A 195 -4.87 7.44 30.32
N GLU A 196 -4.94 6.37 29.50
CA GLU A 196 -3.84 5.42 29.31
C GLU A 196 -2.61 6.12 28.71
N LEU A 197 -2.77 6.93 27.66
CA LEU A 197 -1.67 7.69 27.08
C LEU A 197 -1.02 8.64 28.10
N ARG A 198 -1.84 9.29 28.94
CA ARG A 198 -1.36 10.20 29.99
C ARG A 198 -0.60 9.46 31.11
N SER A 199 -0.97 8.21 31.41
CA SER A 199 -0.22 7.41 32.39
C SER A 199 1.21 7.12 31.97
N LEU A 200 1.48 7.15 30.65
CA LEU A 200 2.81 7.06 30.06
C LEU A 200 3.55 8.42 29.99
N GLY A 201 2.95 9.47 30.54
CA GLY A 201 3.55 10.83 30.54
C GLY A 201 3.36 11.62 29.24
N ILE A 202 2.44 11.22 28.37
CA ILE A 202 2.12 11.92 27.12
C ILE A 202 0.74 12.56 27.22
N GLN A 203 0.69 13.90 27.20
CA GLN A 203 -0.56 14.65 27.06
C GLN A 203 -0.80 14.90 25.57
N PRO A 204 -1.92 14.45 24.98
CA PRO A 204 -2.26 14.81 23.60
C PRO A 204 -2.58 16.30 23.50
N ASP A 205 -2.12 16.94 22.42
CA ASP A 205 -2.43 18.34 22.08
C ASP A 205 -3.70 18.43 21.24
N ILE A 206 -3.91 17.42 20.39
CA ILE A 206 -5.09 17.29 19.51
C ILE A 206 -5.65 15.88 19.65
N ILE A 207 -6.97 15.77 19.71
CA ILE A 207 -7.67 14.49 19.70
C ILE A 207 -8.50 14.42 18.41
N ILE A 208 -8.29 13.38 17.61
CA ILE A 208 -9.13 13.06 16.45
C ILE A 208 -10.12 11.97 16.88
N CYS A 209 -11.40 12.31 16.86
CA CYS A 209 -12.51 11.45 17.27
C CYS A 209 -13.18 10.86 16.02
N ARG A 210 -12.93 9.59 15.72
CA ARG A 210 -13.68 8.87 14.70
C ARG A 210 -15.06 8.47 15.21
N SER A 211 -16.08 8.69 14.38
CA SER A 211 -17.46 8.33 14.70
C SER A 211 -18.27 8.04 13.45
N GLU A 212 -19.28 7.17 13.55
CA GLU A 212 -20.27 6.93 12.48
C GLU A 212 -21.17 8.17 12.25
N LYS A 213 -21.35 9.02 13.26
CA LYS A 213 -22.22 10.20 13.23
C LYS A 213 -21.49 11.44 13.73
N LYS A 214 -22.01 12.61 13.38
CA LYS A 214 -21.50 13.88 13.90
C LYS A 214 -21.52 13.89 15.43
N ILE A 215 -20.45 14.41 16.02
CA ILE A 215 -20.31 14.53 17.47
C ILE A 215 -20.86 15.90 17.90
N PRO A 216 -21.98 15.96 18.65
CA PRO A 216 -22.55 17.22 19.10
C PRO A 216 -21.60 18.03 20.01
N ILE A 217 -21.84 19.32 20.11
CA ILE A 217 -21.00 20.24 20.92
C ILE A 217 -20.91 19.81 22.40
N PRO A 218 -22.00 19.36 23.06
CA PRO A 218 -21.90 18.89 24.46
C PRO A 218 -20.91 17.74 24.65
N GLU A 219 -20.90 16.75 23.74
CA GLU A 219 -19.99 15.61 23.78
C GLU A 219 -18.55 16.05 23.50
N ARG A 220 -18.32 16.99 22.56
CA ARG A 220 -16.99 17.59 22.33
C ARG A 220 -16.49 18.34 23.56
N LYS A 221 -17.35 19.13 24.25
CA LYS A 221 -17.03 19.80 25.53
C LYS A 221 -16.66 18.78 26.60
N LYS A 222 -17.40 17.68 26.69
CA LYS A 222 -17.13 16.60 27.63
C LYS A 222 -15.77 15.94 27.35
N ILE A 223 -15.45 15.63 26.08
CA ILE A 223 -14.13 15.09 25.69
C ILE A 223 -13.04 16.10 26.04
N SER A 224 -13.20 17.37 25.66
CA SER A 224 -12.27 18.46 25.99
C SER A 224 -11.93 18.51 27.47
N LEU A 225 -12.95 18.51 28.33
CA LEU A 225 -12.80 18.59 29.79
C LEU A 225 -12.05 17.37 30.35
N PHE A 226 -12.50 16.15 30.02
CA PHE A 226 -11.94 14.92 30.59
C PHE A 226 -10.55 14.59 30.05
N CYS A 227 -10.25 14.98 28.81
CA CYS A 227 -8.97 14.72 28.16
C CYS A 227 -7.96 15.87 28.30
N ASN A 228 -8.35 16.98 28.95
CA ASN A 228 -7.51 18.16 29.17
C ASN A 228 -6.95 18.73 27.85
N VAL A 229 -7.83 18.92 26.86
CA VAL A 229 -7.50 19.57 25.58
C VAL A 229 -8.50 20.70 25.32
N LYS A 230 -8.10 21.72 24.56
CA LYS A 230 -9.02 22.78 24.15
C LYS A 230 -10.12 22.19 23.25
N ILE A 231 -11.34 22.71 23.34
CA ILE A 231 -12.48 22.19 22.56
C ILE A 231 -12.24 22.26 21.05
N GLU A 232 -11.55 23.30 20.58
CA GLU A 232 -11.17 23.46 19.19
C GLU A 232 -10.12 22.43 18.70
N ASN A 233 -9.47 21.71 19.61
CA ASN A 233 -8.52 20.63 19.34
C ASN A 233 -9.18 19.24 19.43
N VAL A 234 -10.48 19.17 19.67
CA VAL A 234 -11.28 17.96 19.53
C VAL A 234 -11.84 17.93 18.11
N ILE A 235 -11.12 17.27 17.22
CA ILE A 235 -11.42 17.16 15.79
C ILE A 235 -12.34 15.97 15.55
N GLU A 236 -13.44 16.21 14.87
CA GLU A 236 -14.35 15.15 14.44
C GLU A 236 -13.86 14.52 13.11
N THR A 237 -13.97 13.22 12.99
CA THR A 237 -13.90 12.56 11.68
C THR A 237 -15.04 11.55 11.56
N VAL A 238 -15.97 11.83 10.67
CA VAL A 238 -17.05 10.91 10.30
C VAL A 238 -16.57 10.02 9.17
N ASP A 239 -17.04 8.77 9.14
CA ASP A 239 -16.70 7.84 8.07
C ASP A 239 -17.04 8.43 6.70
N VAL A 240 -16.05 8.48 5.83
CA VAL A 240 -16.15 9.06 4.48
C VAL A 240 -16.49 7.99 3.44
N LYS A 241 -17.15 8.38 2.35
CA LYS A 241 -17.52 7.47 1.26
C LYS A 241 -16.31 7.02 0.42
N THR A 242 -15.29 7.87 0.36
CA THR A 242 -14.00 7.57 -0.28
C THR A 242 -12.88 8.19 0.53
N ILE A 243 -11.72 7.51 0.60
CA ILE A 243 -10.56 8.01 1.35
C ILE A 243 -10.11 9.40 0.87
N TYR A 244 -10.41 9.78 -0.37
CA TYR A 244 -10.05 11.08 -0.95
C TYR A 244 -10.87 12.27 -0.40
N GLU A 245 -11.94 12.01 0.35
CA GLU A 245 -12.65 13.04 1.11
C GLU A 245 -11.93 13.44 2.41
N ALA A 246 -11.03 12.58 2.92
CA ALA A 246 -10.41 12.78 4.23
C ALA A 246 -9.64 14.12 4.35
N PRO A 247 -8.80 14.55 3.39
CA PRO A 247 -8.15 15.87 3.45
C PRO A 247 -9.15 17.02 3.48
N ILE A 248 -10.27 16.90 2.76
CA ILE A 248 -11.34 17.91 2.72
C ILE A 248 -12.04 18.00 4.07
N SER A 249 -12.36 16.85 4.67
CA SER A 249 -12.99 16.76 5.98
C SER A 249 -12.10 17.33 7.09
N PHE A 250 -10.82 16.93 7.12
CA PHE A 250 -9.87 17.45 8.13
C PHE A 250 -9.61 18.96 8.00
N ASN A 251 -9.52 19.48 6.77
CA ASN A 251 -9.40 20.92 6.58
C ASN A 251 -10.66 21.68 7.04
N LYS A 252 -11.86 21.12 6.81
CA LYS A 252 -13.11 21.69 7.32
C LYS A 252 -13.13 21.78 8.85
N GLU A 253 -12.57 20.78 9.53
CA GLU A 253 -12.39 20.74 10.99
C GLU A 253 -11.15 21.54 11.44
N LYS A 254 -10.42 22.20 10.51
CA LYS A 254 -9.26 23.06 10.76
C LYS A 254 -8.07 22.33 11.39
N LEU A 255 -7.89 21.03 11.11
CA LEU A 255 -6.78 20.23 11.68
C LEU A 255 -5.42 20.86 11.37
N ASP A 256 -5.17 21.24 10.13
CA ASP A 256 -3.94 21.90 9.69
C ASP A 256 -3.72 23.27 10.35
N ASP A 257 -4.78 24.07 10.56
CA ASP A 257 -4.70 25.33 11.32
C ASP A 257 -4.31 25.08 12.79
N ARG A 258 -4.85 24.02 13.42
CA ARG A 258 -4.52 23.67 14.81
C ARG A 258 -3.07 23.25 14.96
N VAL A 259 -2.56 22.44 14.01
CA VAL A 259 -1.14 22.06 13.97
C VAL A 259 -0.26 23.30 13.83
N LEU A 260 -0.55 24.20 12.89
CA LEU A 260 0.24 25.43 12.71
C LEU A 260 0.16 26.36 13.93
N SER A 261 -1.02 26.49 14.53
CA SER A 261 -1.22 27.30 15.74
C SER A 261 -0.42 26.77 16.93
N HIS A 262 -0.32 25.44 17.11
CA HIS A 262 0.50 24.84 18.16
C HIS A 262 1.98 25.26 18.04
N PHE A 263 2.51 25.26 16.82
CA PHE A 263 3.89 25.66 16.54
C PHE A 263 4.08 27.17 16.37
N ASN A 264 3.09 27.98 16.67
CA ASN A 264 3.10 29.46 16.50
C ASN A 264 3.46 29.89 15.06
N ILE A 265 3.07 29.10 14.06
CA ILE A 265 3.31 29.41 12.66
C ILE A 265 2.14 30.24 12.12
N LYS A 266 2.43 31.47 11.72
CA LYS A 266 1.49 32.32 10.98
C LYS A 266 1.58 31.97 9.49
N SER A 267 0.61 31.21 8.98
CA SER A 267 0.50 30.90 7.55
C SER A 267 -0.66 31.67 6.94
N THR A 268 -0.37 32.46 5.93
CA THR A 268 -1.38 33.19 5.14
C THR A 268 -1.94 32.37 3.99
N LYS A 269 -1.27 31.24 3.65
CA LYS A 269 -1.65 30.38 2.54
C LYS A 269 -2.69 29.35 2.98
N SER A 270 -3.92 29.48 2.47
CA SER A 270 -4.94 28.44 2.60
C SER A 270 -4.68 27.27 1.65
N PRO A 271 -4.96 26.02 2.05
CA PRO A 271 -4.76 24.87 1.17
C PRO A 271 -5.74 24.88 0.00
N ASN A 272 -5.23 24.73 -1.22
CA ASN A 272 -6.06 24.61 -2.41
C ASN A 272 -6.52 23.15 -2.59
N LEU A 273 -7.75 22.86 -2.22
CA LEU A 273 -8.35 21.53 -2.26
C LEU A 273 -9.04 21.20 -3.60
N THR A 274 -8.91 22.01 -4.64
CA THR A 274 -9.60 21.80 -5.93
C THR A 274 -9.30 20.43 -6.53
N LYS A 275 -8.04 19.98 -6.51
CA LYS A 275 -7.66 18.65 -7.01
C LYS A 275 -8.34 17.52 -6.22
N TRP A 276 -8.40 17.62 -4.88
CA TRP A 276 -9.06 16.65 -4.03
C TRP A 276 -10.58 16.60 -4.27
N LYS A 277 -11.22 17.77 -4.37
CA LYS A 277 -12.66 17.88 -4.69
C LYS A 277 -12.97 17.26 -6.06
N ASN A 278 -12.12 17.49 -7.07
CA ASN A 278 -12.30 16.91 -8.40
C ASN A 278 -12.17 15.37 -8.38
N VAL A 279 -11.17 14.82 -7.69
CA VAL A 279 -11.02 13.38 -7.53
C VAL A 279 -12.23 12.77 -6.82
N THR A 280 -12.63 13.36 -5.69
CA THR A 280 -13.80 12.93 -4.91
C THR A 280 -15.07 12.95 -5.76
N SER A 281 -15.31 14.02 -6.50
CA SER A 281 -16.47 14.15 -7.40
C SER A 281 -16.46 13.05 -8.47
N LYS A 282 -15.32 12.78 -9.11
CA LYS A 282 -15.20 11.72 -10.12
C LYS A 282 -15.50 10.34 -9.54
N VAL A 283 -15.02 10.04 -8.34
CA VAL A 283 -15.27 8.76 -7.67
C VAL A 283 -16.75 8.59 -7.30
N LEU A 284 -17.39 9.65 -6.80
CA LEU A 284 -18.75 9.55 -6.25
C LEU A 284 -19.87 9.81 -7.25
N SER A 285 -19.62 10.65 -8.27
CA SER A 285 -20.67 11.18 -9.16
C SER A 285 -20.54 10.73 -10.62
N SER A 286 -19.60 9.84 -10.95
CA SER A 286 -19.49 9.30 -12.31
C SER A 286 -20.76 8.51 -12.68
N LYS A 287 -21.41 8.92 -13.78
CA LYS A 287 -22.66 8.30 -14.27
C LYS A 287 -22.44 6.95 -14.97
N LYS A 288 -21.29 6.80 -15.62
CA LYS A 288 -20.90 5.56 -16.28
C LYS A 288 -20.10 4.69 -15.32
N GLU A 289 -20.28 3.40 -15.40
CA GLU A 289 -19.60 2.44 -14.55
C GLU A 289 -19.08 1.23 -15.34
N VAL A 290 -18.06 0.59 -14.81
CA VAL A 290 -17.44 -0.62 -15.35
C VAL A 290 -17.22 -1.63 -14.24
N ASN A 291 -17.42 -2.90 -14.52
CA ASN A 291 -17.28 -4.00 -13.57
C ASN A 291 -15.97 -4.76 -13.83
N ILE A 292 -15.08 -4.80 -12.87
CA ILE A 292 -13.81 -5.52 -12.96
C ILE A 292 -13.84 -6.73 -12.05
N GLY A 293 -13.58 -7.92 -12.61
CA GLY A 293 -13.43 -9.16 -11.87
C GLY A 293 -12.00 -9.33 -11.38
N ILE A 294 -11.79 -9.28 -10.06
CA ILE A 294 -10.49 -9.58 -9.42
C ILE A 294 -10.51 -11.05 -9.00
N ILE A 295 -9.69 -11.87 -9.65
CA ILE A 295 -9.63 -13.30 -9.39
C ILE A 295 -8.40 -13.61 -8.54
N GLY A 296 -8.60 -13.78 -7.24
CA GLY A 296 -7.53 -13.90 -6.25
C GLY A 296 -7.81 -14.95 -5.19
N LYS A 297 -6.87 -15.12 -4.24
CA LYS A 297 -7.02 -16.01 -3.08
C LYS A 297 -7.38 -15.26 -1.78
N TYR A 298 -7.14 -13.96 -1.70
CA TYR A 298 -7.30 -13.15 -0.49
C TYR A 298 -8.51 -12.21 -0.61
N VAL A 299 -9.56 -12.70 -1.26
CA VAL A 299 -10.72 -11.88 -1.66
C VAL A 299 -11.63 -11.47 -0.50
N THR A 300 -11.55 -12.15 0.64
CA THR A 300 -12.37 -11.86 1.82
C THR A 300 -11.84 -10.69 2.65
N LEU A 301 -10.55 -10.39 2.59
CA LEU A 301 -9.93 -9.25 3.26
C LEU A 301 -9.65 -8.11 2.27
N LYS A 302 -10.31 -6.97 2.45
CA LYS A 302 -10.17 -5.80 1.57
C LYS A 302 -8.74 -5.25 1.55
N ASP A 303 -8.07 -5.24 2.68
CA ASP A 303 -6.73 -4.66 2.81
C ASP A 303 -5.63 -5.53 2.18
N ALA A 304 -5.90 -6.80 1.82
CA ALA A 304 -4.95 -7.66 1.13
C ALA A 304 -4.61 -7.20 -0.31
N TYR A 305 -5.49 -6.41 -0.93
CA TYR A 305 -5.32 -5.85 -2.27
C TYR A 305 -5.53 -4.33 -2.30
N LYS A 306 -5.14 -3.64 -1.22
CA LYS A 306 -5.45 -2.21 -1.05
C LYS A 306 -4.90 -1.33 -2.18
N SER A 307 -3.63 -1.46 -2.51
CA SER A 307 -3.03 -0.68 -3.60
C SER A 307 -3.64 -1.03 -4.96
N LEU A 308 -4.01 -2.29 -5.19
CA LEU A 308 -4.67 -2.72 -6.41
C LEU A 308 -6.06 -2.08 -6.56
N ASP A 309 -6.87 -2.11 -5.50
CA ASP A 309 -8.18 -1.49 -5.50
C ASP A 309 -8.08 0.01 -5.79
N GLU A 310 -7.16 0.70 -5.12
CA GLU A 310 -6.94 2.13 -5.36
C GLU A 310 -6.45 2.40 -6.79
N ALA A 311 -5.54 1.57 -7.33
CA ALA A 311 -5.05 1.72 -8.69
C ALA A 311 -6.16 1.56 -9.75
N LEU A 312 -7.09 0.63 -9.55
CA LEU A 312 -8.27 0.47 -10.39
C LEU A 312 -9.20 1.68 -10.31
N ILE A 313 -9.43 2.21 -9.10
CA ILE A 313 -10.18 3.45 -8.88
C ILE A 313 -9.49 4.64 -9.59
N HIS A 314 -8.16 4.74 -9.52
CA HIS A 314 -7.39 5.77 -10.24
C HIS A 314 -7.58 5.67 -11.76
N GLY A 315 -7.58 4.44 -12.30
CA GLY A 315 -7.93 4.19 -13.70
C GLY A 315 -9.36 4.66 -14.05
N GLY A 316 -10.30 4.49 -13.11
CA GLY A 316 -11.65 5.05 -13.21
C GLY A 316 -11.65 6.58 -13.23
N ILE A 317 -10.91 7.22 -12.32
CA ILE A 317 -10.79 8.69 -12.24
C ILE A 317 -10.28 9.28 -13.56
N SER A 318 -9.26 8.65 -14.20
CA SER A 318 -8.70 9.11 -15.48
C SER A 318 -9.69 9.02 -16.63
N ASN A 319 -10.61 8.04 -16.59
CA ASN A 319 -11.61 7.79 -17.62
C ASN A 319 -13.01 8.37 -17.30
N ASN A 320 -13.17 9.05 -16.16
CA ASN A 320 -14.46 9.53 -15.64
C ASN A 320 -15.49 8.40 -15.48
N LEU A 321 -15.05 7.26 -14.96
CA LEU A 321 -15.84 6.04 -14.74
C LEU A 321 -15.83 5.67 -13.25
N LYS A 322 -16.97 5.18 -12.78
CA LYS A 322 -17.05 4.45 -11.53
C LYS A 322 -16.61 3.00 -11.77
N VAL A 323 -15.68 2.51 -10.97
CA VAL A 323 -15.19 1.13 -11.04
C VAL A 323 -15.83 0.32 -9.94
N ASN A 324 -16.60 -0.71 -10.32
CA ASN A 324 -17.14 -1.69 -9.40
C ASN A 324 -16.22 -2.92 -9.39
N LEU A 325 -15.81 -3.36 -8.21
CA LEU A 325 -14.88 -4.47 -8.03
C LEU A 325 -15.64 -5.72 -7.58
N THR A 326 -15.66 -6.75 -8.43
CA THR A 326 -16.19 -8.07 -8.12
C THR A 326 -15.04 -8.99 -7.74
N ARG A 327 -15.00 -9.42 -6.48
CA ARG A 327 -13.96 -10.32 -6.00
C ARG A 327 -14.40 -11.76 -6.14
N ILE A 328 -13.59 -12.57 -6.81
CA ILE A 328 -13.87 -13.97 -7.12
C ILE A 328 -12.76 -14.83 -6.55
N ASP A 329 -13.12 -15.77 -5.69
CA ASP A 329 -12.17 -16.71 -5.12
C ASP A 329 -11.73 -17.73 -6.18
N SER A 330 -10.43 -17.73 -6.46
CA SER A 330 -9.82 -18.61 -7.48
C SER A 330 -9.86 -20.09 -7.11
N GLU A 331 -10.04 -20.46 -5.85
CA GLU A 331 -10.13 -21.86 -5.41
C GLU A 331 -11.49 -22.47 -5.78
N ASN A 332 -12.52 -21.66 -5.80
CA ASN A 332 -13.89 -22.08 -6.11
C ASN A 332 -14.22 -22.00 -7.61
N LEU A 333 -13.28 -21.54 -8.45
CA LEU A 333 -13.46 -21.43 -9.89
C LEU A 333 -13.29 -22.78 -10.58
N LYS A 334 -14.40 -23.25 -11.18
CA LYS A 334 -14.44 -24.40 -12.09
C LYS A 334 -14.86 -23.93 -13.48
N ILE A 335 -14.43 -24.62 -14.53
CA ILE A 335 -14.78 -24.29 -15.94
C ILE A 335 -16.29 -24.13 -16.10
N GLN A 336 -17.08 -24.94 -15.41
CA GLN A 336 -18.54 -24.97 -15.48
C GLN A 336 -19.23 -23.71 -14.98
N ASN A 337 -18.65 -23.00 -13.99
CA ASN A 337 -19.24 -21.80 -13.38
C ASN A 337 -18.64 -20.48 -13.88
N LEU A 338 -17.57 -20.51 -14.69
CA LEU A 338 -16.89 -19.32 -15.21
C LEU A 338 -17.84 -18.38 -15.95
N LYS A 339 -18.68 -18.94 -16.84
CA LYS A 339 -19.62 -18.14 -17.65
C LYS A 339 -20.60 -17.37 -16.77
N SER A 340 -21.14 -17.98 -15.71
CA SER A 340 -22.09 -17.31 -14.82
C SER A 340 -21.41 -16.27 -13.92
N LEU A 341 -20.21 -16.57 -13.40
CA LEU A 341 -19.48 -15.68 -12.50
C LEU A 341 -18.88 -14.45 -13.22
N LEU A 342 -18.55 -14.59 -14.50
CA LEU A 342 -17.97 -13.53 -15.32
C LEU A 342 -18.96 -12.85 -16.27
N LYS A 343 -20.26 -13.16 -16.17
CA LYS A 343 -21.30 -12.66 -17.07
C LYS A 343 -21.34 -11.13 -17.15
N ASP A 344 -21.25 -10.47 -15.99
CA ASP A 344 -21.36 -9.02 -15.88
C ASP A 344 -19.99 -8.33 -15.74
N VAL A 345 -18.90 -9.07 -15.98
CA VAL A 345 -17.53 -8.58 -15.84
C VAL A 345 -17.03 -8.03 -17.17
N SER A 346 -16.63 -6.78 -17.19
CA SER A 346 -16.13 -6.08 -18.38
C SER A 346 -14.62 -6.23 -18.60
N GLY A 347 -13.88 -6.61 -17.55
CA GLY A 347 -12.43 -6.87 -17.59
C GLY A 347 -12.03 -7.81 -16.44
N VAL A 348 -11.07 -8.69 -16.70
CA VAL A 348 -10.57 -9.68 -15.75
C VAL A 348 -9.17 -9.27 -15.30
N LEU A 349 -8.95 -9.24 -13.99
CA LEU A 349 -7.64 -8.97 -13.40
C LEU A 349 -7.21 -10.12 -12.48
N ILE A 350 -5.99 -10.61 -12.67
CA ILE A 350 -5.35 -11.57 -11.77
C ILE A 350 -4.18 -10.91 -11.06
N PRO A 351 -4.28 -10.71 -9.73
CA PRO A 351 -3.26 -10.04 -8.95
C PRO A 351 -2.04 -10.92 -8.67
N GLY A 352 -1.01 -10.30 -8.12
CA GLY A 352 0.14 -10.97 -7.53
C GLY A 352 -0.26 -11.99 -6.45
N GLY A 353 0.66 -12.90 -6.16
CA GLY A 353 0.48 -13.96 -5.17
C GLY A 353 1.58 -15.00 -5.23
N PHE A 354 1.44 -16.05 -4.43
CA PHE A 354 2.40 -17.15 -4.32
C PHE A 354 1.67 -18.48 -4.10
N GLY A 355 2.34 -19.59 -4.46
CA GLY A 355 1.93 -20.95 -4.15
C GLY A 355 0.81 -21.50 -5.03
N LYS A 356 0.70 -22.83 -5.02
CA LYS A 356 -0.16 -23.62 -5.91
C LYS A 356 -1.67 -23.42 -5.71
N ARG A 357 -2.09 -23.04 -4.52
CA ARG A 357 -3.51 -22.88 -4.13
C ARG A 357 -4.22 -21.89 -5.05
N GLY A 358 -5.34 -22.30 -5.68
CA GLY A 358 -6.14 -21.48 -6.59
C GLY A 358 -5.51 -21.18 -7.96
N SER A 359 -4.35 -21.76 -8.31
CA SER A 359 -3.66 -21.51 -9.60
C SER A 359 -4.46 -22.01 -10.80
N GLU A 360 -5.03 -23.21 -10.74
CA GLU A 360 -5.81 -23.78 -11.85
C GLU A 360 -7.09 -22.98 -12.15
N GLY A 361 -7.76 -22.45 -11.12
CA GLY A 361 -8.88 -21.55 -11.30
C GLY A 361 -8.51 -20.25 -12.01
N LYS A 362 -7.32 -19.69 -11.67
CA LYS A 362 -6.77 -18.52 -12.37
C LYS A 362 -6.47 -18.83 -13.84
N ILE A 363 -5.79 -19.96 -14.12
CA ILE A 363 -5.47 -20.40 -15.48
C ILE A 363 -6.77 -20.60 -16.29
N ALA A 364 -7.80 -21.21 -15.71
CA ALA A 364 -9.10 -21.38 -16.36
C ALA A 364 -9.77 -20.03 -16.69
N ALA A 365 -9.70 -19.06 -15.78
CA ALA A 365 -10.24 -17.72 -16.01
C ALA A 365 -9.46 -16.93 -17.08
N ILE A 366 -8.14 -17.08 -17.13
CA ILE A 366 -7.28 -16.49 -18.19
C ILE A 366 -7.69 -17.07 -19.55
N LYS A 367 -7.83 -18.39 -19.65
CA LYS A 367 -8.30 -19.06 -20.87
C LYS A 367 -9.66 -18.53 -21.31
N TYR A 368 -10.59 -18.39 -20.35
CA TYR A 368 -11.92 -17.86 -20.64
C TYR A 368 -11.85 -16.41 -21.16
N ALA A 369 -11.07 -15.54 -20.51
CA ALA A 369 -10.89 -14.15 -20.94
C ALA A 369 -10.26 -14.07 -22.35
N ARG A 370 -9.22 -14.88 -22.61
CA ARG A 370 -8.55 -14.94 -23.91
C ARG A 370 -9.49 -15.39 -25.03
N LEU A 371 -10.27 -16.43 -24.82
CA LEU A 371 -11.15 -16.98 -25.86
C LEU A 371 -12.39 -16.12 -26.13
N ASN A 372 -12.84 -15.36 -25.13
CA ASN A 372 -14.01 -14.48 -25.24
C ASN A 372 -13.67 -13.01 -25.47
N ASN A 373 -12.40 -12.69 -25.77
CA ASN A 373 -11.94 -11.32 -26.02
C ASN A 373 -12.24 -10.33 -24.87
N ILE A 374 -12.28 -10.83 -23.61
CA ILE A 374 -12.46 -9.99 -22.43
C ILE A 374 -11.12 -9.37 -22.04
N PRO A 375 -11.01 -8.05 -21.90
CA PRO A 375 -9.79 -7.40 -21.43
C PRO A 375 -9.19 -8.09 -20.20
N PHE A 376 -7.90 -8.47 -20.30
CA PHE A 376 -7.20 -9.23 -19.28
C PHE A 376 -5.97 -8.50 -18.78
N PHE A 377 -5.82 -8.39 -17.46
CA PHE A 377 -4.64 -7.84 -16.81
C PHE A 377 -4.04 -8.84 -15.79
N GLY A 378 -2.84 -9.33 -16.05
CA GLY A 378 -2.10 -10.20 -15.14
C GLY A 378 -0.95 -9.46 -14.47
N ILE A 379 -0.93 -9.40 -13.13
CA ILE A 379 0.12 -8.74 -12.35
C ILE A 379 0.98 -9.79 -11.66
N CYS A 380 2.30 -9.76 -11.84
CA CYS A 380 3.29 -10.62 -11.21
C CYS A 380 2.92 -12.11 -11.39
N PHE A 381 2.40 -12.76 -10.36
CA PHE A 381 1.90 -14.13 -10.45
C PHE A 381 0.79 -14.28 -11.52
N GLY A 382 -0.01 -13.23 -11.75
CA GLY A 382 -1.03 -13.22 -12.82
C GLY A 382 -0.43 -13.31 -14.22
N MET A 383 0.71 -12.65 -14.48
CA MET A 383 1.47 -12.82 -15.72
C MET A 383 2.03 -14.25 -15.84
N GLN A 384 2.60 -14.79 -14.76
CA GLN A 384 3.13 -16.15 -14.75
C GLN A 384 2.07 -17.20 -15.07
N MET A 385 0.86 -17.06 -14.51
CA MET A 385 -0.28 -17.92 -14.82
C MET A 385 -0.75 -17.77 -16.28
N ALA A 386 -0.64 -16.57 -16.87
CA ALA A 386 -0.96 -16.35 -18.28
C ALA A 386 0.06 -17.03 -19.21
N VAL A 387 1.35 -17.03 -18.84
CA VAL A 387 2.38 -17.77 -19.58
C VAL A 387 2.14 -19.28 -19.50
N ILE A 388 1.78 -19.81 -18.33
CA ILE A 388 1.44 -21.24 -18.18
C ILE A 388 0.19 -21.60 -19.01
N GLU A 389 -0.84 -20.75 -18.99
CA GLU A 389 -2.04 -20.95 -19.84
C GLU A 389 -1.67 -21.01 -21.33
N ALA A 390 -0.90 -20.02 -21.77
CA ALA A 390 -0.45 -19.94 -23.17
C ALA A 390 0.44 -21.13 -23.57
N ALA A 391 1.35 -21.57 -22.70
CA ALA A 391 2.17 -22.75 -22.93
C ALA A 391 1.31 -24.01 -23.12
N ARG A 392 0.32 -24.22 -22.26
CA ARG A 392 -0.59 -25.38 -22.33
C ARG A 392 -1.49 -25.38 -23.56
N ASN A 393 -2.00 -24.20 -23.96
CA ASN A 393 -3.06 -24.10 -24.98
C ASN A 393 -2.59 -23.58 -26.35
N LEU A 394 -1.50 -22.81 -26.42
CA LEU A 394 -0.95 -22.31 -27.70
C LEU A 394 0.26 -23.11 -28.16
N LEU A 395 1.13 -23.57 -27.23
CA LEU A 395 2.31 -24.38 -27.53
C LEU A 395 2.04 -25.90 -27.36
N ASN A 396 0.88 -26.31 -26.83
CA ASN A 396 0.51 -27.68 -26.54
C ASN A 396 1.42 -28.40 -25.53
N ILE A 397 2.10 -27.67 -24.65
CA ILE A 397 2.94 -28.25 -23.57
C ILE A 397 2.02 -28.52 -22.38
N LYS A 398 1.37 -29.69 -22.35
CA LYS A 398 0.29 -30.03 -21.41
C LYS A 398 0.69 -29.97 -19.93
N ASP A 399 1.95 -30.32 -19.62
CA ASP A 399 2.52 -30.34 -18.28
C ASP A 399 3.28 -29.03 -17.92
N ALA A 400 3.13 -27.97 -18.77
CA ALA A 400 3.73 -26.67 -18.49
C ALA A 400 3.28 -26.13 -17.12
N SER A 401 4.26 -25.73 -16.29
CA SER A 401 4.02 -25.23 -14.95
C SER A 401 5.18 -24.36 -14.46
N THR A 402 5.19 -24.09 -13.16
CA THR A 402 6.27 -23.39 -12.46
C THR A 402 6.96 -24.33 -11.48
N THR A 403 8.28 -24.18 -11.30
CA THR A 403 9.04 -24.90 -10.25
C THR A 403 8.57 -24.56 -8.84
N GLU A 404 7.82 -23.46 -8.66
CA GLU A 404 7.15 -23.12 -7.38
C GLU A 404 6.15 -24.21 -6.92
N PHE A 405 5.57 -24.96 -7.86
CA PHE A 405 4.56 -26.00 -7.56
C PHE A 405 5.16 -27.40 -7.46
N GLY A 406 6.46 -27.54 -7.73
CA GLY A 406 7.21 -28.80 -7.74
C GLY A 406 7.97 -29.02 -9.05
N ASN A 407 8.92 -29.95 -9.02
CA ASN A 407 9.87 -30.14 -10.12
C ASN A 407 9.39 -31.12 -11.20
N ASN A 408 8.25 -31.80 -11.03
CA ASN A 408 7.71 -32.76 -12.00
C ASN A 408 6.85 -32.06 -13.06
N CYS A 409 7.43 -31.13 -13.83
CA CYS A 409 6.73 -30.37 -14.87
C CYS A 409 7.73 -29.83 -15.90
N THR A 410 7.22 -29.40 -17.06
CA THR A 410 7.98 -28.55 -17.97
C THR A 410 7.99 -27.11 -17.46
N PRO A 411 9.12 -26.58 -16.94
CA PRO A 411 9.16 -25.29 -16.27
C PRO A 411 9.21 -24.14 -17.27
N VAL A 412 8.04 -23.53 -17.52
CA VAL A 412 7.94 -22.28 -18.31
C VAL A 412 8.05 -21.04 -17.41
N VAL A 413 7.98 -21.25 -16.08
CA VAL A 413 8.28 -20.29 -15.03
C VAL A 413 9.17 -21.00 -14.00
N GLY A 414 10.23 -20.38 -13.52
CA GLY A 414 11.15 -21.01 -12.59
C GLY A 414 11.93 -20.02 -11.73
N LEU A 415 12.67 -20.57 -10.74
CA LEU A 415 13.64 -19.79 -9.97
C LEU A 415 14.72 -19.26 -10.89
N LEU A 416 15.10 -18.01 -10.67
CA LEU A 416 16.32 -17.49 -11.24
C LEU A 416 17.49 -17.93 -10.37
N GLU A 417 18.39 -18.75 -10.93
CA GLU A 417 19.57 -19.22 -10.21
C GLU A 417 20.57 -18.09 -9.97
N GLU A 418 20.64 -17.14 -10.92
CA GLU A 418 21.51 -15.97 -10.81
C GLU A 418 20.82 -14.73 -11.36
N TRP A 419 20.86 -13.61 -10.62
CA TRP A 419 20.45 -12.30 -11.13
C TRP A 419 21.39 -11.20 -10.63
N GLN A 420 21.43 -10.11 -11.37
CA GLN A 420 22.32 -8.99 -11.10
C GLN A 420 21.54 -7.79 -10.57
N LYS A 421 21.95 -7.25 -9.40
CA LYS A 421 21.47 -5.98 -8.84
C LYS A 421 22.64 -5.00 -8.79
N GLY A 422 22.70 -4.07 -9.75
CA GLY A 422 23.86 -3.21 -9.96
C GLY A 422 25.11 -4.01 -10.35
N LYS A 423 26.21 -3.89 -9.58
CA LYS A 423 27.45 -4.65 -9.79
C LYS A 423 27.52 -5.99 -9.04
N LYS A 424 26.47 -6.37 -8.29
CA LYS A 424 26.45 -7.61 -7.50
C LYS A 424 25.57 -8.66 -8.16
N ILE A 425 26.12 -9.86 -8.32
CA ILE A 425 25.39 -11.05 -8.74
C ILE A 425 24.83 -11.73 -7.49
N PHE A 426 23.54 -12.03 -7.49
CA PHE A 426 22.87 -12.77 -6.42
C PHE A 426 22.49 -14.15 -6.94
N LYS A 427 22.73 -15.19 -6.10
CA LYS A 427 22.30 -16.57 -6.40
C LYS A 427 21.03 -16.89 -5.63
N GLY A 428 20.00 -17.33 -6.34
CA GLY A 428 18.78 -17.87 -5.75
C GLY A 428 19.02 -19.26 -5.19
N SER A 429 18.43 -19.55 -4.02
CA SER A 429 18.40 -20.93 -3.50
C SER A 429 17.09 -21.20 -2.78
N GLU A 430 16.60 -22.44 -2.87
CA GLU A 430 15.39 -22.89 -2.16
C GLU A 430 15.52 -22.83 -0.63
N LYS A 431 16.74 -22.89 -0.11
CA LYS A 431 17.04 -22.93 1.33
C LYS A 431 17.09 -21.54 1.99
N ASN A 432 17.18 -20.47 1.22
CA ASN A 432 17.27 -19.10 1.76
C ASN A 432 16.15 -18.22 1.19
N LEU A 433 14.95 -18.39 1.72
CA LEU A 433 13.76 -17.70 1.26
C LEU A 433 13.75 -16.18 1.58
N GLY A 434 14.54 -15.71 2.54
CA GLY A 434 14.76 -14.30 2.80
C GLY A 434 15.93 -13.75 1.97
N GLY A 435 15.70 -12.70 1.16
CA GLY A 435 16.78 -12.01 0.43
C GLY A 435 17.08 -12.48 -1.00
N THR A 436 16.30 -13.43 -1.56
CA THR A 436 16.43 -13.90 -2.94
C THR A 436 15.39 -13.36 -3.91
N MET A 437 14.59 -12.35 -3.49
CA MET A 437 13.58 -11.71 -4.33
C MET A 437 14.13 -10.51 -5.10
N ARG A 438 13.60 -10.28 -6.30
CA ARG A 438 13.68 -8.95 -6.92
C ARG A 438 12.73 -8.04 -6.17
N LEU A 439 13.30 -7.05 -5.46
CA LEU A 439 12.59 -6.10 -4.63
C LEU A 439 12.93 -4.66 -5.01
N GLY A 440 11.90 -3.84 -5.17
CA GLY A 440 12.05 -2.42 -5.49
C GLY A 440 12.08 -2.14 -6.99
N LEU A 441 12.65 -1.01 -7.35
CA LEU A 441 12.56 -0.42 -8.68
C LEU A 441 13.59 -1.04 -9.65
N TYR A 442 13.11 -1.61 -10.77
CA TYR A 442 13.93 -2.11 -11.86
C TYR A 442 13.53 -1.51 -13.19
N GLU A 443 14.51 -1.41 -14.09
CA GLU A 443 14.32 -0.90 -15.45
C GLU A 443 13.86 -2.01 -16.40
N ALA A 444 12.93 -1.68 -17.33
CA ALA A 444 12.55 -2.54 -18.44
C ALA A 444 12.58 -1.75 -19.75
N ILE A 445 13.00 -2.43 -20.84
CA ILE A 445 13.06 -1.87 -22.19
C ILE A 445 11.85 -2.35 -22.98
N LEU A 446 11.07 -1.42 -23.50
CA LEU A 446 9.84 -1.69 -24.23
C LEU A 446 10.12 -1.98 -25.71
N LYS A 447 9.44 -2.98 -26.27
CA LYS A 447 9.46 -3.31 -27.69
C LYS A 447 8.76 -2.19 -28.48
N ASN A 448 9.42 -1.66 -29.49
CA ASN A 448 8.83 -0.64 -30.35
C ASN A 448 7.54 -1.13 -31.02
N ASN A 449 6.58 -0.22 -31.22
CA ASN A 449 5.29 -0.50 -31.86
C ASN A 449 4.39 -1.53 -31.15
N SER A 450 4.72 -1.92 -29.92
CA SER A 450 3.86 -2.73 -29.06
C SER A 450 2.70 -1.91 -28.48
N LEU A 451 1.66 -2.57 -27.98
CA LEU A 451 0.58 -1.89 -27.27
C LEU A 451 1.12 -1.18 -26.01
N ILE A 452 2.03 -1.85 -25.29
CA ILE A 452 2.64 -1.29 -24.10
C ILE A 452 3.46 -0.02 -24.39
N SER A 453 4.21 0.02 -25.50
CA SER A 453 4.98 1.22 -25.88
C SER A 453 4.07 2.42 -26.19
N LYS A 454 2.87 2.17 -26.73
CA LYS A 454 1.85 3.19 -26.95
C LYS A 454 1.23 3.68 -25.63
N ILE A 455 0.97 2.76 -24.67
CA ILE A 455 0.39 3.07 -23.36
C ILE A 455 1.34 3.95 -22.55
N TYR A 456 2.61 3.58 -22.45
CA TYR A 456 3.59 4.35 -21.67
C TYR A 456 4.15 5.57 -22.43
N SER A 457 4.12 5.56 -23.76
CA SER A 457 4.73 6.60 -24.61
C SER A 457 6.22 6.81 -24.31
N MET A 458 6.92 5.74 -23.92
CA MET A 458 8.33 5.73 -23.53
C MET A 458 9.03 4.50 -24.12
N LYS A 459 10.38 4.52 -24.22
CA LYS A 459 11.19 3.36 -24.62
C LYS A 459 11.66 2.52 -23.43
N LYS A 460 11.73 3.16 -22.27
CA LYS A 460 12.18 2.54 -21.00
C LYS A 460 11.24 2.93 -19.88
N ILE A 461 10.98 1.99 -19.00
CA ILE A 461 10.18 2.19 -17.80
C ILE A 461 10.95 1.71 -16.57
N ARG A 462 10.54 2.17 -15.41
CA ARG A 462 11.07 1.71 -14.11
C ARG A 462 9.89 1.39 -13.23
N GLU A 463 9.79 0.11 -12.80
CA GLU A 463 8.64 -0.38 -12.03
C GLU A 463 9.09 -1.18 -10.81
N ARG A 464 8.21 -1.28 -9.79
CA ARG A 464 8.51 -2.00 -8.55
C ARG A 464 8.23 -3.48 -8.68
N HIS A 465 9.17 -4.29 -8.24
CA HIS A 465 9.11 -5.75 -8.26
C HIS A 465 9.02 -6.32 -6.84
N ARG A 466 8.36 -7.48 -6.74
CA ARG A 466 8.30 -8.31 -5.54
C ARG A 466 8.05 -9.77 -5.94
N HIS A 467 9.07 -10.45 -6.41
CA HIS A 467 8.95 -11.86 -6.83
C HIS A 467 10.30 -12.58 -6.88
N ARG A 468 10.25 -13.92 -6.90
CA ARG A 468 11.41 -14.84 -7.01
C ARG A 468 11.44 -15.58 -8.31
N TYR A 469 10.24 -15.94 -8.81
CA TYR A 469 10.09 -16.75 -10.00
C TYR A 469 9.97 -15.84 -11.22
N GLU A 470 10.59 -16.28 -12.31
CA GLU A 470 10.66 -15.56 -13.57
C GLU A 470 10.17 -16.44 -14.72
N VAL A 471 9.63 -15.80 -15.75
CA VAL A 471 9.28 -16.47 -16.98
C VAL A 471 10.54 -16.91 -17.72
N ASN A 472 10.55 -18.15 -18.21
CA ASN A 472 11.69 -18.72 -18.91
C ASN A 472 11.81 -18.15 -20.33
N ILE A 473 12.83 -17.33 -20.57
CA ILE A 473 13.07 -16.64 -21.85
C ILE A 473 13.31 -17.61 -23.02
N LYS A 474 13.71 -18.87 -22.76
CA LYS A 474 13.98 -19.87 -23.81
C LYS A 474 12.77 -20.16 -24.70
N TYR A 475 11.56 -19.99 -24.20
CA TYR A 475 10.31 -20.21 -24.95
C TYR A 475 9.84 -18.98 -25.75
N LYS A 476 10.58 -17.86 -25.71
CA LYS A 476 10.16 -16.59 -26.33
C LYS A 476 9.82 -16.73 -27.80
N GLU A 477 10.68 -17.35 -28.60
CA GLU A 477 10.46 -17.46 -30.06
C GLU A 477 9.23 -18.32 -30.39
N GLU A 478 9.00 -19.39 -29.64
CA GLU A 478 7.84 -20.27 -29.83
C GLU A 478 6.53 -19.54 -29.48
N PHE A 479 6.51 -18.77 -28.40
CA PHE A 479 5.38 -17.93 -28.01
C PHE A 479 5.10 -16.83 -29.05
N GLU A 480 6.14 -16.12 -29.50
CA GLU A 480 5.98 -15.02 -30.45
C GLU A 480 5.43 -15.51 -31.82
N LYS A 481 5.81 -16.71 -32.27
CA LYS A 481 5.19 -17.37 -33.46
C LYS A 481 3.70 -17.61 -33.31
N LYS A 482 3.18 -17.69 -32.10
CA LYS A 482 1.75 -17.86 -31.78
C LYS A 482 1.06 -16.53 -31.43
N GLY A 483 1.72 -15.40 -31.63
CA GLY A 483 1.17 -14.07 -31.34
C GLY A 483 1.20 -13.68 -29.85
N PHE A 484 1.85 -14.49 -29.00
CA PHE A 484 2.07 -14.18 -27.59
C PHE A 484 3.43 -13.49 -27.44
N ILE A 485 3.42 -12.16 -27.38
CA ILE A 485 4.60 -11.31 -27.56
C ILE A 485 5.23 -10.93 -26.23
N PHE A 486 6.54 -11.03 -26.12
CA PHE A 486 7.31 -10.46 -25.03
C PHE A 486 7.60 -8.98 -25.35
N SER A 487 6.77 -8.08 -24.84
CA SER A 487 6.78 -6.68 -25.23
C SER A 487 7.67 -5.80 -24.36
N ALA A 488 8.22 -6.34 -23.28
CA ALA A 488 9.30 -5.71 -22.52
C ALA A 488 10.25 -6.77 -21.95
N LEU A 489 11.52 -6.41 -21.89
CA LEU A 489 12.58 -7.21 -21.30
C LEU A 489 13.42 -6.35 -20.35
N SER A 490 14.12 -7.02 -19.40
CA SER A 490 15.19 -6.38 -18.63
C SER A 490 16.28 -5.79 -19.55
N PRO A 491 17.10 -4.82 -19.09
CA PRO A 491 18.12 -4.19 -19.95
C PRO A 491 19.15 -5.14 -20.58
N ASP A 492 19.41 -6.28 -19.94
CA ASP A 492 20.27 -7.36 -20.44
C ASP A 492 19.55 -8.32 -21.42
N GLY A 493 18.22 -8.15 -21.59
CA GLY A 493 17.39 -8.97 -22.46
C GLY A 493 17.05 -10.36 -21.92
N MET A 494 17.39 -10.67 -20.67
CA MET A 494 17.28 -12.02 -20.10
C MET A 494 15.94 -12.28 -19.41
N LEU A 495 15.28 -11.23 -18.87
CA LEU A 495 14.08 -11.36 -18.06
C LEU A 495 12.87 -10.77 -18.77
N PRO A 496 11.83 -11.58 -19.03
CA PRO A 496 10.56 -11.09 -19.53
C PRO A 496 9.82 -10.24 -18.49
N GLU A 497 9.56 -8.98 -18.82
CA GLU A 497 8.92 -8.02 -17.94
C GLU A 497 7.44 -7.82 -18.27
N ILE A 498 7.09 -7.90 -19.56
CA ILE A 498 5.71 -7.72 -20.04
C ILE A 498 5.42 -8.68 -21.18
N ILE A 499 4.21 -9.26 -21.15
CA ILE A 499 3.65 -10.05 -22.25
C ILE A 499 2.38 -9.39 -22.79
N GLU A 500 2.17 -9.55 -24.09
CA GLU A 500 0.95 -9.13 -24.81
C GLU A 500 0.47 -10.25 -25.72
N LEU A 501 -0.85 -10.34 -25.95
CA LEU A 501 -1.43 -11.20 -26.97
C LEU A 501 -1.87 -10.35 -28.17
N GLN A 502 -1.30 -10.62 -29.36
CA GLN A 502 -1.72 -10.02 -30.63
C GLN A 502 -3.17 -10.40 -30.97
N ASN A 503 -3.86 -9.51 -31.65
CA ASN A 503 -5.24 -9.71 -32.08
C ASN A 503 -6.27 -9.89 -30.94
N HIS A 504 -5.87 -9.58 -29.70
CA HIS A 504 -6.78 -9.49 -28.56
C HIS A 504 -7.05 -8.01 -28.24
N PRO A 505 -8.26 -7.61 -27.88
CA PRO A 505 -8.59 -6.20 -27.60
C PRO A 505 -7.67 -5.56 -26.56
N TRP A 506 -7.36 -6.27 -25.48
CA TRP A 506 -6.41 -5.85 -24.45
C TRP A 506 -6.02 -7.06 -23.58
N PHE A 507 -4.84 -7.59 -23.76
CA PHE A 507 -4.32 -8.71 -22.98
C PHE A 507 -2.87 -8.41 -22.62
N ILE A 508 -2.65 -8.04 -21.38
CA ILE A 508 -1.32 -7.66 -20.87
C ILE A 508 -1.05 -8.38 -19.56
N GLY A 509 0.13 -8.96 -19.45
CA GLY A 509 0.70 -9.44 -18.20
C GLY A 509 2.00 -8.71 -17.91
N VAL A 510 2.21 -8.33 -16.64
CA VAL A 510 3.42 -7.64 -16.18
C VAL A 510 4.04 -8.37 -15.00
N GLN A 511 5.38 -8.46 -14.96
CA GLN A 511 6.09 -9.15 -13.87
C GLN A 511 6.21 -8.28 -12.61
N PHE A 512 6.17 -6.98 -12.78
CA PHE A 512 6.21 -5.96 -11.73
C PHE A 512 4.82 -5.66 -11.15
N HIS A 513 4.78 -4.77 -10.15
CA HIS A 513 3.58 -4.35 -9.40
C HIS A 513 3.25 -2.87 -9.68
N PRO A 514 2.53 -2.55 -10.77
CA PRO A 514 2.21 -1.16 -11.13
C PRO A 514 1.25 -0.49 -10.15
N GLU A 515 0.50 -1.28 -9.36
CA GLU A 515 -0.41 -0.79 -8.33
C GLU A 515 0.30 0.03 -7.26
N PHE A 516 1.56 -0.28 -6.92
CA PHE A 516 2.31 0.46 -5.91
C PHE A 516 2.70 1.88 -6.36
N ARG A 517 2.65 2.17 -7.65
CA ARG A 517 3.01 3.48 -8.21
C ARG A 517 1.82 4.32 -8.65
N SER A 518 0.61 3.77 -8.63
CA SER A 518 -0.59 4.50 -9.02
C SER A 518 -1.01 5.51 -7.94
N ARG A 519 -1.35 6.73 -8.36
CA ARG A 519 -1.75 7.84 -7.48
C ARG A 519 -3.01 8.52 -8.02
N PRO A 520 -3.85 9.14 -7.16
CA PRO A 520 -5.12 9.73 -7.60
C PRO A 520 -4.93 10.88 -8.61
N PHE A 521 -3.82 11.63 -8.51
CA PHE A 521 -3.51 12.75 -9.41
C PHE A 521 -2.65 12.37 -10.61
N THR A 522 -2.02 11.20 -10.57
CA THR A 522 -1.21 10.61 -11.63
C THR A 522 -1.50 9.12 -11.71
N PRO A 523 -2.70 8.73 -12.21
CA PRO A 523 -3.08 7.34 -12.39
C PRO A 523 -2.06 6.60 -13.25
N HIS A 524 -1.71 5.38 -12.84
CA HIS A 524 -0.76 4.58 -13.60
C HIS A 524 -1.32 4.24 -15.00
N PRO A 525 -0.54 4.38 -16.09
CA PRO A 525 -1.04 4.28 -17.47
C PRO A 525 -1.66 2.92 -17.78
N LEU A 526 -1.15 1.81 -17.21
CA LEU A 526 -1.72 0.49 -17.39
C LEU A 526 -3.15 0.37 -16.86
N PHE A 527 -3.40 0.88 -15.64
CA PHE A 527 -4.76 0.85 -15.08
C PHE A 527 -5.71 1.76 -15.86
N SER A 528 -5.24 2.94 -16.28
CA SER A 528 -6.03 3.85 -17.13
C SER A 528 -6.42 3.18 -18.44
N SER A 529 -5.48 2.52 -19.12
CA SER A 529 -5.70 1.82 -20.39
C SER A 529 -6.60 0.58 -20.21
N PHE A 530 -6.39 -0.21 -19.14
CA PHE A 530 -7.19 -1.39 -18.84
C PHE A 530 -8.67 -1.02 -18.59
N ILE A 531 -8.93 0.00 -17.76
CA ILE A 531 -10.30 0.48 -17.50
C ILE A 531 -10.95 1.01 -18.77
N LYS A 532 -10.20 1.71 -19.62
CA LYS A 532 -10.73 2.15 -20.94
C LYS A 532 -11.10 0.98 -21.84
N ALA A 533 -10.26 -0.06 -21.89
CA ALA A 533 -10.56 -1.27 -22.66
C ALA A 533 -11.79 -2.01 -22.11
N ALA A 534 -11.94 -2.08 -20.79
CA ALA A 534 -13.10 -2.68 -20.14
C ALA A 534 -14.41 -1.89 -20.43
N GLU A 535 -14.35 -0.54 -20.49
CA GLU A 535 -15.49 0.30 -20.90
C GLU A 535 -15.94 -0.06 -22.33
N ILE A 536 -14.96 -0.15 -23.26
CA ILE A 536 -15.25 -0.51 -24.66
C ILE A 536 -15.85 -1.91 -24.76
N ASN A 537 -15.38 -2.86 -23.98
CA ASN A 537 -15.90 -4.21 -23.95
C ASN A 537 -17.36 -4.26 -23.45
N LYS A 538 -17.67 -3.52 -22.37
CA LYS A 538 -19.04 -3.41 -21.84
C LYS A 538 -20.03 -2.92 -22.90
N GLY A 539 -19.62 -2.06 -23.79
CA GLY A 539 -20.47 -1.53 -24.87
C GLY A 539 -20.76 -2.52 -26.02
N LYS A 540 -20.12 -3.71 -26.01
CA LYS A 540 -20.32 -4.76 -27.03
C LYS A 540 -21.32 -5.85 -26.58
N HIS A 541 -21.65 -5.89 -25.31
CA HIS A 541 -22.61 -6.78 -24.66
C HIS A 541 -23.80 -5.99 -24.11
#